data_5070390cb9f04cd529844c6c9df5ab6d
#
_entry.id   5070390cb9f04cd529844c6c9df5ab6d
#
_cell.length_a   1.000
_cell.length_b   1.000
_cell.length_c   1.000
_cell.angle_alpha   90.00
_cell.angle_beta   90.00
_cell.angle_gamma   90.00
#
_symmetry.space_group_name_H-M   'P 1'
#
loop_
_entity.id
_entity.type
_entity.pdbx_description
1 polymer ?
#
loop_
_entity_poly.entity_id
_entity_poly.type
_entity_poly.pdbx_seq_one_letter_code
_entity_poly.pdbx_strand_id
1 'polypeptide(L)'
;MPDKQSGFCYLYSVKKTDDKGLGVFAREAIKKGSIVWRHVPGLYVAYDEHSFKAMIEKMSHAEVVYELTHCFGLADFPGCVIQVLDDGALINHSSNANLVTNNSAPADASLNVNSRDYLNTVTKVLLDDRYALIATRDIEIGEEYTNNYNADCAEPPYFDILYEQYGVRENYLNDC
;
A
#
# COMPACT_ATOMS: atom_id res chain seq x y z
N MET A 1 -11.69 -22.92 -9.32
CA MET A 1 -10.57 -22.07 -9.73
C MET A 1 -9.56 -22.17 -8.62
N PRO A 2 -8.24 -22.27 -8.86
CA PRO A 2 -7.30 -22.18 -7.76
C PRO A 2 -7.57 -20.86 -7.03
N ASP A 3 -7.62 -20.92 -5.70
CA ASP A 3 -7.80 -19.73 -4.89
C ASP A 3 -6.71 -18.71 -5.27
N LYS A 4 -7.12 -17.53 -5.72
CA LYS A 4 -6.18 -16.43 -6.04
C LYS A 4 -5.44 -16.14 -4.73
N GLN A 5 -4.14 -16.35 -4.71
CA GLN A 5 -3.33 -16.01 -3.55
C GLN A 5 -3.56 -14.53 -3.22
N SER A 6 -3.82 -14.21 -1.99
CA SER A 6 -4.17 -12.86 -1.54
C SER A 6 -3.56 -12.60 -0.16
N GLY A 7 -3.25 -11.34 0.15
CA GLY A 7 -2.87 -10.87 1.48
C GLY A 7 -4.04 -10.74 2.45
N PHE A 8 -5.29 -10.76 1.97
CA PHE A 8 -6.46 -10.67 2.83
C PHE A 8 -6.66 -11.90 3.69
N CYS A 9 -6.91 -11.68 4.98
CA CYS A 9 -7.16 -12.74 5.96
C CYS A 9 -8.64 -13.08 6.12
N TYR A 10 -9.53 -12.31 5.51
CA TYR A 10 -10.99 -12.43 5.57
C TYR A 10 -11.60 -12.41 4.18
N LEU A 11 -12.82 -12.92 4.07
CA LEU A 11 -13.58 -12.87 2.81
C LEU A 11 -13.89 -11.42 2.45
N TYR A 12 -13.64 -11.07 1.20
CA TYR A 12 -13.86 -9.72 0.68
C TYR A 12 -14.49 -9.75 -0.72
N SER A 13 -14.86 -8.58 -1.20
CA SER A 13 -15.26 -8.34 -2.59
C SER A 13 -14.76 -6.99 -3.06
N VAL A 14 -14.35 -6.92 -4.33
CA VAL A 14 -14.03 -5.65 -4.99
C VAL A 14 -15.31 -5.13 -5.65
N LYS A 15 -15.63 -3.86 -5.42
CA LYS A 15 -16.81 -3.18 -5.99
C LYS A 15 -16.44 -1.76 -6.38
N LYS A 16 -17.26 -1.16 -7.25
CA LYS A 16 -17.18 0.25 -7.57
C LYS A 16 -17.68 1.07 -6.38
N THR A 17 -16.93 2.10 -6.00
CA THR A 17 -17.34 3.14 -5.04
C THR A 17 -18.03 4.29 -5.80
N ASP A 18 -18.61 5.24 -5.07
CA ASP A 18 -19.30 6.38 -5.69
C ASP A 18 -18.31 7.40 -6.28
N ASP A 19 -17.12 7.55 -5.69
CA ASP A 19 -16.16 8.64 -5.96
C ASP A 19 -14.70 8.19 -6.16
N LYS A 20 -14.31 7.00 -5.64
CA LYS A 20 -12.90 6.56 -5.56
C LYS A 20 -12.54 5.43 -6.54
N GLY A 21 -13.41 5.12 -7.49
CA GLY A 21 -13.17 4.04 -8.44
C GLY A 21 -13.53 2.67 -7.87
N LEU A 22 -12.55 1.76 -7.70
CA LEU A 22 -12.75 0.45 -7.07
C LEU A 22 -12.37 0.53 -5.59
N GLY A 23 -13.07 -0.22 -4.76
CA GLY A 23 -12.76 -0.40 -3.35
C GLY A 23 -12.95 -1.85 -2.90
N VAL A 24 -12.41 -2.18 -1.74
CA VAL A 24 -12.48 -3.52 -1.14
C VAL A 24 -13.48 -3.50 0.01
N PHE A 25 -14.37 -4.48 0.05
CA PHE A 25 -15.49 -4.52 0.99
C PHE A 25 -15.53 -5.83 1.76
N ALA A 26 -15.80 -5.77 3.05
CA ALA A 26 -15.96 -6.92 3.93
C ALA A 26 -17.13 -7.82 3.47
N ARG A 27 -16.92 -9.14 3.44
CA ARG A 27 -17.98 -10.14 3.22
C ARG A 27 -18.31 -10.95 4.46
N GLU A 28 -17.59 -10.71 5.53
CA GLU A 28 -17.85 -11.25 6.88
C GLU A 28 -17.51 -10.20 7.92
N ALA A 29 -18.08 -10.32 9.12
CA ALA A 29 -17.81 -9.39 10.21
C ALA A 29 -16.39 -9.61 10.78
N ILE A 30 -15.67 -8.53 11.02
CA ILE A 30 -14.30 -8.55 11.50
C ILE A 30 -14.22 -7.85 12.85
N LYS A 31 -13.51 -8.45 13.80
CA LYS A 31 -13.34 -7.87 15.13
C LYS A 31 -12.17 -6.89 15.16
N LYS A 32 -12.33 -5.84 15.97
CA LYS A 32 -11.24 -4.91 16.29
C LYS A 32 -9.97 -5.66 16.68
N GLY A 33 -8.82 -5.21 16.17
CA GLY A 33 -7.52 -5.77 16.43
C GLY A 33 -7.15 -6.97 15.54
N SER A 34 -8.05 -7.41 14.67
CA SER A 34 -7.74 -8.48 13.70
C SER A 34 -6.86 -7.95 12.57
N ILE A 35 -5.90 -8.75 12.11
CA ILE A 35 -5.16 -8.48 10.87
C ILE A 35 -6.11 -8.75 9.70
N VAL A 36 -6.37 -7.70 8.90
CA VAL A 36 -7.26 -7.76 7.74
C VAL A 36 -6.51 -8.06 6.46
N TRP A 37 -5.34 -7.46 6.29
CA TRP A 37 -4.47 -7.67 5.14
C TRP A 37 -3.00 -7.67 5.57
N ARG A 38 -2.17 -8.45 4.87
CA ARG A 38 -0.72 -8.52 5.10
C ARG A 38 0.06 -8.71 3.81
N HIS A 39 1.32 -8.34 3.83
CA HIS A 39 2.23 -8.67 2.75
C HIS A 39 2.50 -10.17 2.70
N VAL A 40 2.40 -10.75 1.49
CA VAL A 40 2.64 -12.17 1.22
C VAL A 40 3.71 -12.28 0.13
N PRO A 41 4.68 -13.20 0.25
CA PRO A 41 5.70 -13.41 -0.78
C PRO A 41 5.10 -13.58 -2.18
N GLY A 42 5.60 -12.80 -3.15
CA GLY A 42 5.11 -12.82 -4.53
C GLY A 42 3.87 -11.96 -4.80
N LEU A 43 3.30 -11.30 -3.78
CA LEU A 43 2.17 -10.37 -3.94
C LEU A 43 2.56 -8.90 -3.73
N TYR A 44 3.84 -8.60 -3.67
CA TYR A 44 4.38 -7.25 -3.66
C TYR A 44 5.78 -7.23 -4.27
N VAL A 45 6.21 -6.06 -4.71
CA VAL A 45 7.58 -5.77 -5.11
C VAL A 45 8.05 -4.52 -4.38
N ALA A 46 9.25 -4.57 -3.82
CA ALA A 46 9.93 -3.41 -3.27
C ALA A 46 10.96 -2.89 -4.27
N TYR A 47 10.94 -1.60 -4.52
CA TYR A 47 11.86 -0.89 -5.41
C TYR A 47 12.65 0.15 -4.65
N ASP A 48 13.91 0.35 -5.03
CA ASP A 48 14.62 1.60 -4.81
C ASP A 48 14.31 2.59 -5.94
N GLU A 49 14.76 3.84 -5.81
CA GLU A 49 14.52 4.88 -6.81
C GLU A 49 14.96 4.46 -8.22
N HIS A 50 16.14 3.85 -8.33
CA HIS A 50 16.70 3.45 -9.63
C HIS A 50 15.87 2.37 -10.31
N SER A 51 15.54 1.31 -9.58
CA SER A 51 14.75 0.19 -10.10
C SER A 51 13.30 0.57 -10.38
N PHE A 52 12.70 1.47 -9.58
CA PHE A 52 11.37 1.99 -9.84
C PHE A 52 11.33 2.82 -11.13
N LYS A 53 12.26 3.77 -11.30
CA LYS A 53 12.38 4.55 -12.54
C LYS A 53 12.59 3.67 -13.76
N ALA A 54 13.48 2.68 -13.67
CA ALA A 54 13.75 1.74 -14.76
C ALA A 54 12.52 0.84 -15.10
N MET A 55 11.62 0.61 -14.13
CA MET A 55 10.38 -0.10 -14.33
C MET A 55 9.38 0.76 -15.09
N ILE A 56 9.12 1.99 -14.65
CA ILE A 56 8.12 2.89 -15.27
C ILE A 56 8.55 3.37 -16.66
N GLU A 57 9.85 3.47 -16.98
CA GLU A 57 10.36 3.82 -18.31
C GLU A 57 9.88 2.85 -19.43
N LYS A 58 9.48 1.63 -19.07
CA LYS A 58 9.01 0.59 -20.00
C LYS A 58 7.49 0.57 -20.16
N MET A 59 6.77 1.42 -19.42
CA MET A 59 5.33 1.47 -19.33
C MET A 59 4.73 2.53 -20.24
N SER A 60 3.49 2.36 -20.63
CA SER A 60 2.69 3.43 -21.24
C SER A 60 2.40 4.52 -20.19
N HIS A 61 2.07 5.73 -20.68
CA HIS A 61 1.72 6.86 -19.80
C HIS A 61 0.59 6.49 -18.80
N ALA A 62 -0.45 5.78 -19.26
CA ALA A 62 -1.56 5.39 -18.40
C ALA A 62 -1.14 4.39 -17.30
N GLU A 63 -0.23 3.45 -17.61
CA GLU A 63 0.32 2.51 -16.63
C GLU A 63 1.19 3.24 -15.60
N VAL A 64 2.02 4.21 -16.03
CA VAL A 64 2.83 5.02 -15.09
C VAL A 64 1.93 5.80 -14.13
N VAL A 65 0.88 6.45 -14.63
CA VAL A 65 -0.08 7.17 -13.79
C VAL A 65 -0.73 6.22 -12.78
N TYR A 66 -1.11 5.02 -13.22
CA TYR A 66 -1.66 3.99 -12.33
C TYR A 66 -0.66 3.62 -11.21
N GLU A 67 0.59 3.31 -11.55
CA GLU A 67 1.61 2.95 -10.56
C GLU A 67 1.89 4.10 -9.56
N LEU A 68 2.02 5.33 -10.06
CA LEU A 68 2.24 6.50 -9.21
C LEU A 68 1.09 6.79 -8.23
N THR A 69 -0.11 6.31 -8.51
CA THR A 69 -1.31 6.51 -7.66
C THR A 69 -1.64 5.30 -6.78
N HIS A 70 -0.99 4.13 -6.99
CA HIS A 70 -1.27 2.89 -6.27
C HIS A 70 -0.05 2.30 -5.56
N CYS A 71 1.16 2.77 -5.89
CA CYS A 71 2.37 2.46 -5.12
C CYS A 71 2.50 3.42 -3.94
N PHE A 72 3.16 2.99 -2.88
CA PHE A 72 3.40 3.84 -1.71
C PHE A 72 4.83 3.64 -1.19
N GLY A 73 5.32 4.64 -0.46
CA GLY A 73 6.57 4.56 0.29
C GLY A 73 6.32 4.24 1.76
N LEU A 74 7.40 3.92 2.44
CA LEU A 74 7.41 3.63 3.88
C LEU A 74 8.25 4.68 4.60
N ALA A 75 7.73 5.29 5.66
CA ALA A 75 8.43 6.32 6.43
C ALA A 75 9.80 5.84 6.96
N ASP A 76 9.87 4.58 7.37
CA ASP A 76 11.09 3.93 7.88
C ASP A 76 12.12 3.61 6.79
N PHE A 77 11.72 3.65 5.52
CA PHE A 77 12.56 3.30 4.37
C PHE A 77 12.51 4.39 3.29
N PRO A 78 13.13 5.56 3.54
CA PRO A 78 13.09 6.69 2.61
C PRO A 78 13.57 6.30 1.20
N GLY A 79 12.81 6.66 0.18
CA GLY A 79 13.10 6.34 -1.22
C GLY A 79 12.72 4.94 -1.67
N CYS A 80 12.23 4.06 -0.76
CA CYS A 80 11.64 2.78 -1.13
C CYS A 80 10.20 2.96 -1.61
N VAL A 81 9.83 2.22 -2.64
CA VAL A 81 8.47 2.12 -3.18
C VAL A 81 7.98 0.69 -3.09
N ILE A 82 6.78 0.52 -2.60
CA ILE A 82 6.10 -0.78 -2.54
C ILE A 82 4.97 -0.78 -3.58
N GLN A 83 5.04 -1.73 -4.50
CA GLN A 83 3.96 -2.08 -5.42
C GLN A 83 3.23 -3.30 -4.86
N VAL A 84 1.95 -3.18 -4.60
CA VAL A 84 1.09 -4.29 -4.18
C VAL A 84 0.49 -4.96 -5.42
N LEU A 85 0.57 -6.28 -5.51
CA LEU A 85 0.16 -7.06 -6.69
C LEU A 85 -1.17 -7.80 -6.51
N ASP A 86 -1.83 -7.62 -5.37
CA ASP A 86 -3.20 -8.13 -5.13
C ASP A 86 -4.20 -6.98 -4.95
N ASP A 87 -5.44 -7.35 -4.62
CA ASP A 87 -6.50 -6.37 -4.41
C ASP A 87 -6.28 -5.45 -3.18
N GLY A 88 -5.21 -5.65 -2.40
CA GLY A 88 -4.75 -4.73 -1.36
C GLY A 88 -4.40 -3.34 -1.89
N ALA A 89 -3.97 -3.25 -3.16
CA ALA A 89 -3.76 -1.98 -3.85
C ALA A 89 -5.03 -1.13 -4.04
N LEU A 90 -6.21 -1.71 -3.80
CA LEU A 90 -7.53 -1.07 -3.95
C LEU A 90 -8.14 -0.64 -2.61
N ILE A 91 -7.39 -0.72 -1.50
CA ILE A 91 -7.83 -0.20 -0.21
C ILE A 91 -7.75 1.33 -0.26
N ASN A 92 -8.88 2.00 -0.26
CA ASN A 92 -8.97 3.45 -0.43
C ASN A 92 -8.58 4.24 0.83
N HIS A 93 -8.27 5.52 0.62
CA HIS A 93 -8.05 6.46 1.72
C HIS A 93 -9.35 6.83 2.44
N SER A 94 -9.24 7.08 3.76
CA SER A 94 -10.24 7.79 4.55
C SER A 94 -9.59 8.41 5.78
N SER A 95 -9.94 9.66 6.10
CA SER A 95 -9.55 10.30 7.37
C SER A 95 -10.19 9.62 8.58
N ASN A 96 -11.33 8.89 8.37
CA ASN A 96 -11.98 8.04 9.38
C ASN A 96 -11.80 6.56 9.04
N ALA A 97 -10.56 6.16 8.80
CA ALA A 97 -10.21 4.81 8.39
C ALA A 97 -10.57 3.75 9.42
N ASN A 98 -11.00 2.57 8.94
CA ASN A 98 -11.25 1.40 9.78
C ASN A 98 -10.05 0.44 9.84
N LEU A 99 -8.98 0.72 9.09
CA LEU A 99 -7.71 0.01 9.15
C LEU A 99 -6.58 0.96 9.56
N VAL A 100 -5.55 0.42 10.19
CA VAL A 100 -4.29 1.10 10.52
C VAL A 100 -3.13 0.14 10.32
N THR A 101 -1.97 0.66 9.96
CA THR A 101 -0.74 -0.13 9.88
C THR A 101 -0.28 -0.60 11.25
N ASN A 102 0.11 -1.86 11.36
CA ASN A 102 0.65 -2.45 12.59
C ASN A 102 2.08 -1.96 12.86
N ASN A 103 2.24 -0.73 13.34
CA ASN A 103 3.54 -0.15 13.70
C ASN A 103 4.05 -0.60 15.07
N SER A 104 3.91 -1.89 15.41
CA SER A 104 4.18 -2.40 16.77
C SER A 104 5.66 -2.47 17.16
N ALA A 105 6.60 -2.19 16.25
CA ALA A 105 8.02 -2.16 16.57
C ALA A 105 8.71 -0.92 15.98
N PRO A 106 9.65 -0.27 16.71
CA PRO A 106 10.43 0.83 16.16
C PRO A 106 11.26 0.36 14.95
N ALA A 107 11.36 1.20 13.93
CA ALA A 107 12.29 0.99 12.83
C ALA A 107 13.72 0.88 13.40
N ASP A 108 14.48 -0.04 12.85
CA ASP A 108 15.92 -0.07 13.12
C ASP A 108 16.58 1.09 12.36
N ALA A 109 16.79 2.21 13.06
CA ALA A 109 17.39 3.43 12.53
C ALA A 109 18.84 3.22 11.98
N SER A 110 19.41 2.03 12.15
CA SER A 110 20.74 1.68 11.62
C SER A 110 20.72 1.23 10.16
N LEU A 111 19.55 1.15 9.52
CA LEU A 111 19.41 0.69 8.15
C LEU A 111 20.07 1.66 7.16
N ASN A 112 21.17 1.23 6.56
CA ASN A 112 21.83 1.99 5.51
C ASN A 112 21.07 1.82 4.19
N VAL A 113 20.30 2.84 3.82
CA VAL A 113 19.50 2.88 2.58
C VAL A 113 20.30 2.69 1.28
N ASN A 114 21.62 2.83 1.33
CA ASN A 114 22.52 2.65 0.20
C ASN A 114 23.19 1.27 0.18
N SER A 115 22.82 0.36 1.08
CA SER A 115 23.41 -0.99 1.11
C SER A 115 22.75 -1.91 0.07
N ARG A 116 23.54 -2.88 -0.45
CA ARG A 116 22.99 -3.96 -1.31
C ARG A 116 21.85 -4.74 -0.64
N ASP A 117 21.83 -4.75 0.68
CA ASP A 117 20.84 -5.47 1.50
C ASP A 117 19.62 -4.65 1.85
N TYR A 118 19.54 -3.40 1.36
CA TYR A 118 18.42 -2.49 1.69
C TYR A 118 17.06 -3.11 1.34
N LEU A 119 16.85 -3.48 0.08
CA LEU A 119 15.60 -4.10 -0.36
C LEU A 119 15.32 -5.46 0.31
N ASN A 120 16.36 -6.23 0.62
CA ASN A 120 16.22 -7.48 1.37
C ASN A 120 15.70 -7.20 2.78
N THR A 121 16.17 -6.13 3.42
CA THR A 121 15.71 -5.74 4.76
C THR A 121 14.28 -5.24 4.71
N VAL A 122 13.92 -4.40 3.72
CA VAL A 122 12.53 -3.97 3.49
C VAL A 122 11.62 -5.19 3.35
N THR A 123 11.97 -6.13 2.47
CA THR A 123 11.21 -7.36 2.24
C THR A 123 11.02 -8.15 3.54
N LYS A 124 12.08 -8.32 4.33
CA LYS A 124 12.02 -9.05 5.61
C LYS A 124 11.07 -8.38 6.59
N VAL A 125 11.13 -7.05 6.70
CA VAL A 125 10.28 -6.28 7.62
C VAL A 125 8.81 -6.31 7.18
N LEU A 126 8.51 -6.27 5.89
CA LEU A 126 7.15 -6.40 5.37
C LEU A 126 6.53 -7.75 5.73
N LEU A 127 7.32 -8.84 5.70
CA LEU A 127 6.84 -10.19 6.03
C LEU A 127 6.67 -10.44 7.54
N ASP A 128 7.17 -9.57 8.39
CA ASP A 128 7.02 -9.66 9.87
C ASP A 128 5.68 -9.09 10.38
N ASP A 129 4.69 -8.91 9.51
CA ASP A 129 3.38 -8.27 9.81
C ASP A 129 3.49 -6.83 10.38
N ARG A 130 4.67 -6.22 10.37
CA ARG A 130 4.86 -4.84 10.86
C ARG A 130 4.03 -3.82 10.07
N TYR A 131 3.86 -4.06 8.78
CA TYR A 131 3.05 -3.24 7.88
C TYR A 131 1.74 -3.95 7.49
N ALA A 132 1.30 -4.94 8.28
CA ALA A 132 -0.02 -5.50 8.13
C ALA A 132 -1.09 -4.47 8.52
N LEU A 133 -2.23 -4.52 7.89
CA LEU A 133 -3.37 -3.65 8.20
C LEU A 133 -4.28 -4.32 9.24
N ILE A 134 -4.51 -3.60 10.35
CA ILE A 134 -5.28 -4.07 11.51
C ILE A 134 -6.58 -3.27 11.59
N ALA A 135 -7.69 -3.96 11.93
CA ALA A 135 -8.97 -3.33 12.19
C ALA A 135 -8.91 -2.45 13.45
N THR A 136 -9.20 -1.15 13.32
CA THR A 136 -9.22 -0.16 14.42
C THR A 136 -10.49 -0.26 15.27
N ARG A 137 -11.55 -0.82 14.71
CA ARG A 137 -12.86 -1.10 15.30
C ARG A 137 -13.45 -2.37 14.72
N ASP A 138 -14.59 -2.82 15.19
CA ASP A 138 -15.36 -3.86 14.51
C ASP A 138 -15.76 -3.35 13.13
N ILE A 139 -15.66 -4.20 12.10
CA ILE A 139 -16.04 -3.92 10.71
C ILE A 139 -17.22 -4.82 10.36
N GLU A 140 -18.30 -4.21 9.89
CA GLU A 140 -19.52 -4.93 9.54
C GLU A 140 -19.46 -5.46 8.10
N ILE A 141 -20.28 -6.46 7.80
CA ILE A 141 -20.45 -6.99 6.44
C ILE A 141 -20.93 -5.86 5.52
N GLY A 142 -20.20 -5.69 4.41
CA GLY A 142 -20.51 -4.67 3.41
C GLY A 142 -19.83 -3.32 3.63
N GLU A 143 -19.11 -3.13 4.75
CA GLU A 143 -18.24 -1.97 4.92
C GLU A 143 -17.03 -2.01 4.00
N GLU A 144 -16.64 -0.86 3.49
CA GLU A 144 -15.40 -0.66 2.74
C GLU A 144 -14.20 -0.69 3.70
N TYR A 145 -13.13 -1.37 3.30
CA TYR A 145 -11.83 -1.27 3.96
C TYR A 145 -11.17 0.03 3.55
N THR A 146 -10.81 0.85 4.53
CA THR A 146 -10.13 2.12 4.30
C THR A 146 -8.93 2.28 5.21
N ASN A 147 -7.87 2.91 4.70
CA ASN A 147 -6.67 3.26 5.45
C ASN A 147 -6.42 4.77 5.44
N ASN A 148 -5.75 5.31 6.45
CA ASN A 148 -5.34 6.71 6.45
C ASN A 148 -3.93 6.84 5.85
N TYR A 149 -3.85 7.16 4.56
CA TYR A 149 -2.59 7.28 3.85
C TYR A 149 -1.66 8.33 4.47
N ASN A 150 -2.21 9.44 4.98
CA ASN A 150 -1.44 10.50 5.61
C ASN A 150 -0.74 10.07 6.91
N ALA A 151 -1.27 9.04 7.58
CA ALA A 151 -0.69 8.52 8.82
C ALA A 151 0.29 7.37 8.57
N ASP A 152 0.04 6.56 7.55
CA ASP A 152 0.68 5.26 7.38
C ASP A 152 1.63 5.18 6.18
N CYS A 153 1.49 6.08 5.20
CA CYS A 153 2.34 6.12 4.02
C CYS A 153 3.30 7.30 4.05
N ALA A 154 4.45 7.15 3.41
CA ALA A 154 5.35 8.24 3.12
C ALA A 154 5.62 8.28 1.61
N GLU A 155 5.56 9.45 1.03
CA GLU A 155 5.94 9.61 -0.37
C GLU A 155 7.45 9.59 -0.53
N PRO A 156 7.99 8.84 -1.50
CA PRO A 156 9.38 8.93 -1.85
C PRO A 156 9.73 10.35 -2.35
N PRO A 157 10.85 10.94 -1.93
CA PRO A 157 11.19 12.34 -2.26
C PRO A 157 11.24 12.70 -3.75
N TYR A 158 11.38 11.68 -4.61
CA TYR A 158 11.44 11.87 -6.08
C TYR A 158 10.06 11.76 -6.76
N PHE A 159 8.99 11.44 -6.02
CA PHE A 159 7.65 11.33 -6.59
C PHE A 159 7.10 12.67 -7.07
N ASP A 160 7.40 13.77 -6.39
CA ASP A 160 6.99 15.11 -6.84
C ASP A 160 7.44 15.39 -8.28
N ILE A 161 8.69 15.01 -8.62
CA ILE A 161 9.23 15.17 -9.96
C ILE A 161 8.48 14.29 -10.97
N LEU A 162 8.15 13.06 -10.58
CA LEU A 162 7.41 12.14 -11.44
C LEU A 162 5.95 12.59 -11.61
N TYR A 163 5.32 13.09 -10.56
CA TYR A 163 3.96 13.65 -10.63
C TYR A 163 3.89 14.81 -11.62
N GLU A 164 4.85 15.73 -11.57
CA GLU A 164 4.96 16.82 -12.52
C GLU A 164 5.19 16.31 -13.95
N GLN A 165 6.14 15.39 -14.13
CA GLN A 165 6.51 14.82 -15.41
C GLN A 165 5.35 14.08 -16.10
N TYR A 166 4.53 13.34 -15.35
CA TYR A 166 3.44 12.52 -15.85
C TYR A 166 2.06 13.16 -15.69
N GLY A 167 1.99 14.40 -15.19
CA GLY A 167 0.75 15.13 -15.03
C GLY A 167 -0.21 14.50 -14.01
N VAL A 168 0.32 13.78 -13.03
CA VAL A 168 -0.45 13.29 -11.89
C VAL A 168 -0.77 14.52 -11.04
N ARG A 169 -2.03 14.97 -11.08
CA ARG A 169 -2.43 16.20 -10.39
C ARG A 169 -2.46 15.96 -8.89
N GLU A 170 -2.09 17.00 -8.12
CA GLU A 170 -2.20 17.06 -6.65
C GLU A 170 -3.60 16.72 -6.11
N ASN A 171 -4.63 16.71 -6.96
CA ASN A 171 -6.01 16.35 -6.59
C ASN A 171 -6.16 14.91 -6.07
N TYR A 172 -5.21 14.00 -6.35
CA TYR A 172 -5.22 12.66 -5.75
C TYR A 172 -4.72 12.67 -4.30
N LEU A 173 -3.98 13.72 -3.90
CA LEU A 173 -3.43 13.86 -2.55
C LEU A 173 -4.27 14.80 -1.68
N ASN A 174 -5.07 15.69 -2.28
CA ASN A 174 -5.90 16.66 -1.55
C ASN A 174 -7.30 16.14 -1.20
N ASP A 175 -7.75 15.03 -1.81
CA ASP A 175 -8.93 14.28 -1.40
C ASP A 175 -8.57 13.15 -0.42
N CYS A 176 -7.29 13.08 -0.04
CA CYS A 176 -6.76 12.21 0.98
C CYS A 176 -6.81 12.87 2.36
#